data_2691e62eab930fdde238967467594a74
#
_entry.id   2691e62eab930fdde238967467594a74
#
_cell.length_a   1.000
_cell.length_b   1.000
_cell.length_c   1.000
_cell.angle_alpha   90.00
_cell.angle_beta   90.00
_cell.angle_gamma   90.00
#
_symmetry.space_group_name_H-M   'P 1'
#
loop_
_entity.id
_entity.type
_entity.pdbx_description
1 polymer ?
#
loop_
_entity_poly.entity_id
_entity_poly.type
_entity_poly.pdbx_seq_one_letter_code
_entity_poly.pdbx_strand_id
1 'polypeptide(L)'
;AQFDVTQAPAQAQVLALSALASTELVLDGVLVGSNGVPAATAAGEREGLIDYRLTLAPAQLAPGRHTLLLKMSTWHASAQVHMLFHDLSLRDQSSLRSATLNSLPALLLAGALALAALLFAGLIVFYQRSARWCVFLLLCVVACSLLLVEAWRELANYAYGWHLLRLWSVTALSAAFALLLPAYYLLASGVRRPLPVLAALALALLGAALAVPWFDGRAALMFMIALLASAAINLLAWRRGRDGARTGLAVSLLSIGVFVLQGVSFARTGFALVVCLLLSTILVQLLRRFVRERDRAVLATRFENQLLRKSLQPHFLMNALSLIGELVHQSPARAESYIEALGREFRMLVDYAHRHTIALDEELALCHNYLEIMGTRYQRRFTLEVRGAATLALPPAVLLTCLENAFSHNRYGADVVFKLEIDAHGGVRRLRLYAPSAHATAAARPHGGGGTGLGYIRQSLADVFGARAAYAAEQRDGAWLSTFTVPCGS
;
A
#
# COMPACT_ATOMS: atom_id res chain seq x y z
N ALA A 1 27.62 7.32 -50.14
CA ALA A 1 28.72 6.94 -49.26
C ALA A 1 29.73 6.11 -50.03
N GLN A 2 31.02 6.19 -49.70
CA GLN A 2 32.08 5.32 -50.19
C GLN A 2 32.70 4.60 -48.99
N PHE A 3 33.03 3.33 -49.18
CA PHE A 3 33.69 2.52 -48.16
C PHE A 3 34.62 1.51 -48.80
N ASP A 4 35.68 1.14 -48.10
CA ASP A 4 36.65 0.19 -48.58
C ASP A 4 36.50 -1.15 -47.89
N VAL A 5 36.40 -2.23 -48.64
CA VAL A 5 36.38 -3.59 -48.14
C VAL A 5 37.79 -4.18 -48.31
N THR A 6 38.45 -4.44 -47.19
CA THR A 6 39.82 -4.99 -47.22
C THR A 6 39.86 -6.48 -47.48
N GLN A 7 38.85 -7.19 -47.02
CA GLN A 7 38.73 -8.65 -47.21
C GLN A 7 37.23 -9.01 -47.35
N ALA A 8 36.89 -9.84 -48.31
CA ALA A 8 35.51 -10.31 -48.50
C ALA A 8 34.99 -10.98 -47.24
N PRO A 9 33.79 -10.62 -46.77
CA PRO A 9 33.21 -11.22 -45.58
C PRO A 9 32.92 -12.69 -45.83
N ALA A 10 33.19 -13.57 -44.82
CA ALA A 10 32.94 -14.98 -44.88
C ALA A 10 31.45 -15.33 -44.92
N GLN A 11 30.60 -14.42 -44.42
CA GLN A 11 29.15 -14.61 -44.34
C GLN A 11 28.45 -13.36 -44.91
N ALA A 12 27.17 -13.55 -45.27
CA ALA A 12 26.31 -12.43 -45.68
C ALA A 12 26.29 -11.32 -44.61
N GLN A 13 26.40 -10.11 -45.07
CA GLN A 13 26.33 -8.89 -44.22
C GLN A 13 24.95 -8.24 -44.35
N VAL A 14 24.49 -7.59 -43.27
CA VAL A 14 23.24 -6.84 -43.31
C VAL A 14 23.52 -5.36 -43.31
N LEU A 15 23.11 -4.71 -44.39
CA LEU A 15 23.05 -3.26 -44.49
C LEU A 15 21.78 -2.79 -43.72
N ALA A 16 21.99 -2.15 -42.58
CA ALA A 16 20.91 -1.60 -41.75
C ALA A 16 20.81 -0.08 -42.03
N LEU A 17 19.64 0.33 -42.50
CA LEU A 17 19.28 1.73 -42.72
C LEU A 17 18.18 2.13 -41.77
N SER A 18 18.39 3.17 -40.98
CA SER A 18 17.37 3.78 -40.12
C SER A 18 17.13 5.21 -40.59
N ALA A 19 16.00 5.45 -41.23
CA ALA A 19 15.62 6.75 -41.79
C ALA A 19 14.10 6.90 -41.90
N LEU A 20 13.64 8.15 -41.81
CA LEU A 20 12.26 8.56 -42.10
C LEU A 20 12.13 8.92 -43.58
N ALA A 21 12.38 7.93 -44.42
CA ALA A 21 12.42 8.13 -45.88
C ALA A 21 12.10 6.85 -46.64
N SER A 22 11.50 7.02 -47.78
CA SER A 22 11.51 5.98 -48.83
C SER A 22 12.85 6.01 -49.52
N THR A 23 13.47 4.84 -49.75
CA THR A 23 14.86 4.78 -50.20
C THR A 23 15.07 3.68 -51.24
N GLU A 24 15.74 3.99 -52.35
CA GLU A 24 16.37 3.04 -53.24
C GLU A 24 17.89 2.97 -52.96
N LEU A 25 18.42 1.77 -52.87
CA LEU A 25 19.80 1.52 -52.55
C LEU A 25 20.52 0.95 -53.81
N VAL A 26 21.48 1.69 -54.25
CA VAL A 26 22.32 1.33 -55.43
C VAL A 26 23.75 1.13 -54.98
N LEU A 27 24.29 -0.09 -55.15
CA LEU A 27 25.67 -0.45 -54.81
C LEU A 27 26.42 -0.64 -56.14
N ASP A 28 27.48 0.14 -56.33
CA ASP A 28 28.34 0.10 -57.54
C ASP A 28 27.54 0.22 -58.85
N GLY A 29 26.50 1.04 -58.87
CA GLY A 29 25.64 1.25 -60.02
C GLY A 29 24.50 0.20 -60.19
N VAL A 30 24.42 -0.84 -59.35
CA VAL A 30 23.37 -1.85 -59.37
C VAL A 30 22.35 -1.62 -58.29
N LEU A 31 21.06 -1.62 -58.57
CA LEU A 31 19.99 -1.55 -57.60
C LEU A 31 19.98 -2.82 -56.76
N VAL A 32 20.34 -2.74 -55.48
CA VAL A 32 20.43 -3.86 -54.56
C VAL A 32 19.23 -4.01 -53.65
N GLY A 33 18.44 -2.91 -53.44
CA GLY A 33 17.25 -2.98 -52.63
C GLY A 33 16.41 -1.73 -52.66
N SER A 34 15.16 -1.81 -52.22
CA SER A 34 14.23 -0.69 -52.13
C SER A 34 13.44 -0.78 -50.81
N ASN A 35 13.37 0.36 -50.12
CA ASN A 35 12.56 0.54 -48.92
C ASN A 35 11.46 1.57 -49.23
N GLY A 36 10.28 1.11 -49.65
CA GLY A 36 9.25 1.93 -50.27
C GLY A 36 9.59 2.32 -51.71
N VAL A 37 8.98 3.39 -52.21
CA VAL A 37 9.23 3.94 -53.55
C VAL A 37 9.49 5.44 -53.44
N PRO A 38 10.74 5.91 -53.56
CA PRO A 38 11.01 7.35 -53.51
C PRO A 38 10.49 8.04 -54.78
N ALA A 39 9.86 9.21 -54.63
CA ALA A 39 9.32 9.95 -55.73
C ALA A 39 9.52 11.46 -55.58
N ALA A 40 9.32 12.21 -56.70
CA ALA A 40 9.44 13.66 -56.72
C ALA A 40 8.20 14.36 -56.13
N THR A 41 7.10 13.61 -55.87
CA THR A 41 5.85 14.16 -55.32
C THR A 41 5.28 13.22 -54.24
N ALA A 42 4.53 13.78 -53.32
CA ALA A 42 3.87 13.00 -52.24
C ALA A 42 2.95 11.90 -52.77
N ALA A 43 2.23 12.16 -53.84
CA ALA A 43 1.31 11.19 -54.46
C ALA A 43 2.02 10.01 -55.12
N GLY A 44 3.26 10.21 -55.58
CA GLY A 44 4.10 9.13 -56.16
C GLY A 44 4.91 8.34 -55.17
N GLU A 45 5.09 8.86 -53.94
CA GLU A 45 5.86 8.19 -52.94
C GLU A 45 5.08 7.07 -52.26
N ARG A 46 5.69 5.92 -52.07
CA ARG A 46 5.21 4.85 -51.20
C ARG A 46 6.12 4.75 -49.99
N GLU A 47 5.52 4.90 -48.80
CA GLU A 47 6.26 4.88 -47.53
C GLU A 47 7.09 3.61 -47.36
N GLY A 48 8.34 3.77 -46.98
CA GLY A 48 9.20 2.70 -46.54
C GLY A 48 9.12 2.45 -45.02
N LEU A 49 9.79 1.40 -44.56
CA LEU A 49 9.95 1.07 -43.14
C LEU A 49 11.00 1.99 -42.51
N ILE A 50 10.81 2.34 -41.22
CA ILE A 50 11.76 3.21 -40.50
C ILE A 50 13.14 2.55 -40.33
N ASP A 51 13.16 1.25 -40.04
CA ASP A 51 14.39 0.45 -39.92
C ASP A 51 14.42 -0.64 -41.00
N TYR A 52 15.04 -0.33 -42.13
CA TYR A 52 15.17 -1.22 -43.25
C TYR A 52 16.45 -2.05 -43.16
N ARG A 53 16.36 -3.34 -43.53
CA ARG A 53 17.46 -4.28 -43.45
C ARG A 53 17.57 -5.00 -44.80
N LEU A 54 18.74 -4.86 -45.43
CA LEU A 54 19.06 -5.51 -46.68
C LEU A 54 20.21 -6.47 -46.48
N THR A 55 20.02 -7.72 -46.81
CA THR A 55 21.11 -8.71 -46.78
C THR A 55 21.94 -8.64 -48.07
N LEU A 56 23.21 -8.37 -47.91
CA LEU A 56 24.21 -8.34 -49.01
C LEU A 56 24.97 -9.68 -48.99
N ALA A 57 25.03 -10.34 -50.15
CA ALA A 57 25.83 -11.56 -50.29
C ALA A 57 27.34 -11.23 -50.29
N PRO A 58 28.23 -12.12 -49.84
CA PRO A 58 29.68 -11.94 -49.86
C PRO A 58 30.23 -11.52 -51.23
N ALA A 59 29.64 -12.03 -52.32
CA ALA A 59 30.03 -11.69 -53.69
C ALA A 59 29.79 -10.18 -54.07
N GLN A 60 28.84 -9.51 -53.37
CA GLN A 60 28.55 -8.08 -53.58
C GLN A 60 29.51 -7.16 -52.79
N LEU A 61 30.31 -7.74 -51.90
CA LEU A 61 31.30 -7.03 -51.05
C LEU A 61 32.71 -7.61 -51.33
N ALA A 62 33.11 -7.64 -52.59
CA ALA A 62 34.46 -8.07 -53.01
C ALA A 62 35.50 -7.10 -52.44
N PRO A 63 36.75 -7.50 -52.22
CA PRO A 63 37.80 -6.57 -51.82
C PRO A 63 37.96 -5.41 -52.81
N GLY A 64 37.92 -4.18 -52.31
CA GLY A 64 38.01 -2.96 -53.12
C GLY A 64 37.18 -1.83 -52.59
N ARG A 65 37.12 -0.73 -53.37
CA ARG A 65 36.30 0.42 -53.06
C ARG A 65 34.90 0.27 -53.62
N HIS A 66 33.91 0.41 -52.75
CA HIS A 66 32.48 0.34 -53.09
C HIS A 66 31.83 1.73 -52.95
N THR A 67 30.87 2.01 -53.83
CA THR A 67 30.05 3.21 -53.81
C THR A 67 28.60 2.89 -53.56
N LEU A 68 28.07 3.29 -52.42
CA LEU A 68 26.65 3.18 -52.07
C LEU A 68 25.95 4.49 -52.34
N LEU A 69 24.99 4.49 -53.27
CA LEU A 69 24.14 5.64 -53.57
C LEU A 69 22.74 5.37 -52.96
N LEU A 70 22.23 6.34 -52.22
CA LEU A 70 20.89 6.36 -51.66
C LEU A 70 20.06 7.41 -52.38
N LYS A 71 18.98 6.98 -53.04
CA LYS A 71 17.97 7.89 -53.59
C LYS A 71 16.83 7.91 -52.62
N MET A 72 16.53 9.09 -52.04
CA MET A 72 15.58 9.21 -50.90
C MET A 72 14.54 10.28 -51.18
N SER A 73 13.30 10.03 -50.64
CA SER A 73 12.26 11.06 -50.51
C SER A 73 11.56 10.93 -49.15
N THR A 74 11.01 12.02 -48.65
CA THR A 74 10.52 12.12 -47.25
C THR A 74 9.18 12.87 -47.20
N TRP A 75 8.31 12.70 -48.18
CA TRP A 75 7.06 13.45 -48.26
C TRP A 75 6.07 13.15 -47.14
N HIS A 76 6.12 11.97 -46.56
CA HIS A 76 5.25 11.56 -45.45
C HIS A 76 5.90 11.77 -44.07
N ALA A 77 7.14 12.28 -44.03
CA ALA A 77 7.79 12.66 -42.78
C ALA A 77 7.22 14.00 -42.28
N SER A 78 6.97 14.08 -40.97
CA SER A 78 6.50 15.33 -40.37
C SER A 78 7.64 16.35 -40.20
N ALA A 79 7.35 17.60 -40.45
CA ALA A 79 8.27 18.72 -40.19
C ALA A 79 8.62 18.88 -38.70
N GLN A 80 7.88 18.25 -37.80
CA GLN A 80 8.19 18.25 -36.36
C GLN A 80 9.34 17.31 -35.96
N VAL A 81 9.78 16.43 -36.88
CA VAL A 81 10.88 15.50 -36.63
C VAL A 81 12.10 16.02 -37.36
N HIS A 82 13.08 16.57 -36.63
CA HIS A 82 14.24 17.24 -37.19
C HIS A 82 15.33 16.29 -37.71
N MET A 83 15.35 15.03 -37.25
CA MET A 83 16.34 14.05 -37.64
C MET A 83 15.70 13.00 -38.55
N LEU A 84 15.83 13.22 -39.88
CA LEU A 84 15.25 12.30 -40.88
C LEU A 84 16.14 11.09 -41.13
N PHE A 85 17.43 11.18 -40.90
CA PHE A 85 18.39 10.10 -41.08
C PHE A 85 19.09 9.79 -39.76
N HIS A 86 18.99 8.53 -39.28
CA HIS A 86 19.48 8.13 -37.97
C HIS A 86 20.78 7.31 -38.03
N ASP A 87 20.80 6.28 -38.88
CA ASP A 87 21.93 5.36 -38.96
C ASP A 87 21.98 4.66 -40.31
N LEU A 88 23.21 4.40 -40.78
CA LEU A 88 23.50 3.53 -41.88
C LEU A 88 24.75 2.72 -41.52
N SER A 89 24.55 1.42 -41.32
CA SER A 89 25.64 0.57 -40.87
C SER A 89 25.61 -0.80 -41.56
N LEU A 90 26.83 -1.33 -41.81
CA LEU A 90 27.01 -2.71 -42.25
C LEU A 90 27.32 -3.58 -41.04
N ARG A 91 26.52 -4.61 -40.81
CA ARG A 91 26.57 -5.42 -39.58
C ARG A 91 26.53 -6.91 -39.91
N ASP A 92 27.14 -7.72 -39.03
CA ASP A 92 26.97 -9.17 -39.09
C ASP A 92 25.55 -9.58 -38.69
N GLN A 93 25.08 -10.68 -39.26
CA GLN A 93 23.76 -11.23 -38.98
C GLN A 93 23.59 -11.60 -37.49
N SER A 94 24.66 -11.95 -36.79
CA SER A 94 24.66 -12.24 -35.36
C SER A 94 24.33 -11.00 -34.51
N SER A 95 24.73 -9.78 -34.94
CA SER A 95 24.47 -8.53 -34.24
C SER A 95 22.99 -8.13 -34.26
N LEU A 96 22.20 -8.64 -35.19
CA LEU A 96 20.77 -8.43 -35.27
C LEU A 96 19.98 -9.20 -34.18
N ARG A 97 20.46 -10.37 -33.78
CA ARG A 97 19.87 -11.16 -32.68
C ARG A 97 20.06 -10.42 -31.35
N SER A 98 21.19 -9.74 -31.16
CA SER A 98 21.44 -8.96 -29.94
C SER A 98 20.51 -7.75 -29.80
N ALA A 99 20.10 -7.12 -30.89
CA ALA A 99 19.16 -6.00 -30.86
C ALA A 99 17.76 -6.42 -30.34
N THR A 100 17.26 -7.58 -30.78
CA THR A 100 15.96 -8.12 -30.28
C THR A 100 16.05 -8.57 -28.82
N LEU A 101 17.21 -9.07 -28.38
CA LEU A 101 17.43 -9.45 -26.98
C LEU A 101 17.45 -8.25 -26.04
N ASN A 102 17.79 -7.06 -26.53
CA ASN A 102 17.81 -5.82 -25.72
C ASN A 102 16.40 -5.35 -25.30
N SER A 103 15.35 -5.70 -26.04
CA SER A 103 13.96 -5.38 -25.67
C SER A 103 13.31 -6.37 -24.70
N LEU A 104 13.90 -7.55 -24.48
CA LEU A 104 13.34 -8.60 -23.61
C LEU A 104 13.09 -8.10 -22.16
N PRO A 105 13.98 -7.35 -21.49
CA PRO A 105 13.71 -6.87 -20.13
C PRO A 105 12.48 -5.97 -20.07
N ALA A 106 12.31 -5.08 -21.06
CA ALA A 106 11.14 -4.19 -21.13
C ALA A 106 9.84 -4.97 -21.34
N LEU A 107 9.87 -6.02 -22.18
CA LEU A 107 8.71 -6.88 -22.43
C LEU A 107 8.33 -7.73 -21.22
N LEU A 108 9.30 -8.31 -20.54
CA LEU A 108 9.07 -9.07 -19.30
C LEU A 108 8.46 -8.17 -18.24
N LEU A 109 8.97 -6.94 -18.09
CA LEU A 109 8.41 -5.98 -17.16
C LEU A 109 6.98 -5.55 -17.59
N ALA A 110 6.73 -5.31 -18.88
CA ALA A 110 5.38 -4.99 -19.36
C ALA A 110 4.40 -6.12 -19.04
N GLY A 111 4.80 -7.38 -19.23
CA GLY A 111 3.99 -8.55 -18.84
C GLY A 111 3.71 -8.62 -17.32
N ALA A 112 4.72 -8.36 -16.50
CA ALA A 112 4.56 -8.29 -15.04
C ALA A 112 3.62 -7.17 -14.62
N LEU A 113 3.70 -5.99 -15.26
CA LEU A 113 2.82 -4.85 -14.99
C LEU A 113 1.38 -5.12 -15.45
N ALA A 114 1.18 -5.80 -16.58
CA ALA A 114 -0.14 -6.22 -17.04
C ALA A 114 -0.78 -7.19 -16.05
N LEU A 115 -0.02 -8.17 -15.54
CA LEU A 115 -0.49 -9.08 -14.50
C LEU A 115 -0.83 -8.34 -13.21
N ALA A 116 0.02 -7.42 -12.77
CA ALA A 116 -0.27 -6.58 -11.59
C ALA A 116 -1.54 -5.75 -11.80
N ALA A 117 -1.73 -5.17 -12.99
CA ALA A 117 -2.95 -4.41 -13.31
C ALA A 117 -4.21 -5.29 -13.23
N LEU A 118 -4.18 -6.50 -13.77
CA LEU A 118 -5.29 -7.47 -13.68
C LEU A 118 -5.61 -7.86 -12.24
N LEU A 119 -4.59 -8.14 -11.43
CA LEU A 119 -4.77 -8.48 -10.00
C LEU A 119 -5.41 -7.32 -9.23
N PHE A 120 -4.92 -6.07 -9.44
CA PHE A 120 -5.48 -4.91 -8.77
C PHE A 120 -6.87 -4.53 -9.28
N ALA A 121 -7.16 -4.75 -10.57
CA ALA A 121 -8.52 -4.62 -11.10
C ALA A 121 -9.48 -5.59 -10.40
N GLY A 122 -9.09 -6.85 -10.22
CA GLY A 122 -9.85 -7.83 -9.45
C GLY A 122 -10.05 -7.41 -7.99
N LEU A 123 -9.00 -6.94 -7.31
CA LEU A 123 -9.11 -6.46 -5.93
C LEU A 123 -10.06 -5.25 -5.79
N ILE A 124 -10.04 -4.33 -6.75
CA ILE A 124 -10.93 -3.16 -6.76
C ILE A 124 -12.39 -3.58 -6.96
N VAL A 125 -12.64 -4.56 -7.81
CA VAL A 125 -14.01 -5.03 -8.12
C VAL A 125 -14.59 -5.86 -6.98
N PHE A 126 -13.82 -6.84 -6.46
CA PHE A 126 -14.32 -7.85 -5.55
C PHE A 126 -14.10 -7.56 -4.07
N TYR A 127 -13.19 -6.64 -3.72
CA TYR A 127 -12.82 -6.43 -2.32
C TYR A 127 -13.11 -5.03 -1.81
N GLN A 128 -12.41 -4.00 -2.31
CA GLN A 128 -12.58 -2.63 -1.82
C GLN A 128 -12.17 -1.59 -2.86
N ARG A 129 -13.02 -0.60 -3.09
CA ARG A 129 -12.71 0.56 -3.94
C ARG A 129 -11.88 1.58 -3.16
N SER A 130 -10.59 1.64 -3.42
CA SER A 130 -9.68 2.65 -2.85
C SER A 130 -9.04 3.47 -3.96
N ALA A 131 -9.05 4.80 -3.81
CA ALA A 131 -8.41 5.70 -4.78
C ALA A 131 -6.93 5.37 -5.02
N ARG A 132 -6.20 4.88 -3.99
CA ARG A 132 -4.79 4.47 -4.11
C ARG A 132 -4.63 3.25 -5.04
N TRP A 133 -5.53 2.28 -4.95
CA TRP A 133 -5.50 1.09 -5.81
C TRP A 133 -5.84 1.45 -7.25
N CYS A 134 -6.81 2.36 -7.45
CA CYS A 134 -7.14 2.85 -8.79
C CYS A 134 -5.96 3.59 -9.44
N VAL A 135 -5.28 4.46 -8.70
CA VAL A 135 -4.10 5.17 -9.22
C VAL A 135 -2.94 4.20 -9.49
N PHE A 136 -2.73 3.20 -8.63
CA PHE A 136 -1.71 2.17 -8.90
C PHE A 136 -2.04 1.32 -10.13
N LEU A 137 -3.30 0.91 -10.30
CA LEU A 137 -3.77 0.24 -11.50
C LEU A 137 -3.47 1.07 -12.76
N LEU A 138 -3.84 2.37 -12.74
CA LEU A 138 -3.57 3.28 -13.85
C LEU A 138 -2.07 3.44 -14.12
N LEU A 139 -1.24 3.53 -13.07
CA LEU A 139 0.22 3.55 -13.21
C LEU A 139 0.75 2.30 -13.91
N CYS A 140 0.27 1.12 -13.52
CA CYS A 140 0.67 -0.14 -14.16
C CYS A 140 0.25 -0.18 -15.64
N VAL A 141 -0.98 0.25 -15.97
CA VAL A 141 -1.49 0.29 -17.34
C VAL A 141 -0.68 1.28 -18.18
N VAL A 142 -0.47 2.51 -17.68
CA VAL A 142 0.29 3.53 -18.41
C VAL A 142 1.75 3.12 -18.59
N ALA A 143 2.40 2.58 -17.55
CA ALA A 143 3.78 2.11 -17.66
C ALA A 143 3.92 0.92 -18.62
N CYS A 144 2.99 -0.04 -18.58
CA CYS A 144 2.93 -1.15 -19.54
C CYS A 144 2.78 -0.63 -20.98
N SER A 145 1.83 0.27 -21.21
CA SER A 145 1.59 0.87 -22.54
C SER A 145 2.83 1.63 -23.03
N LEU A 146 3.49 2.38 -22.14
CA LEU A 146 4.70 3.14 -22.48
C LEU A 146 5.85 2.21 -22.88
N LEU A 147 6.08 1.12 -22.12
CA LEU A 147 7.10 0.11 -22.46
C LEU A 147 6.81 -0.58 -23.80
N LEU A 148 5.54 -0.89 -24.08
CA LEU A 148 5.15 -1.51 -25.34
C LEU A 148 5.31 -0.56 -26.55
N VAL A 149 4.94 0.73 -26.40
CA VAL A 149 5.12 1.75 -27.45
C VAL A 149 6.61 2.03 -27.69
N GLU A 150 7.44 2.02 -26.64
CA GLU A 150 8.89 2.10 -26.80
C GLU A 150 9.47 0.89 -27.52
N ALA A 151 9.07 -0.33 -27.14
CA ALA A 151 9.53 -1.55 -27.78
C ALA A 151 8.95 -1.77 -29.19
N TRP A 152 7.88 -1.06 -29.58
CA TRP A 152 7.18 -1.25 -30.85
C TRP A 152 8.14 -1.21 -32.02
N ARG A 153 9.04 -0.22 -32.09
CA ARG A 153 10.02 -0.06 -33.15
C ARG A 153 10.95 -1.28 -33.32
N GLU A 154 11.33 -1.90 -32.21
CA GLU A 154 12.24 -3.06 -32.22
C GLU A 154 11.52 -4.37 -32.54
N LEU A 155 10.23 -4.48 -32.14
CA LEU A 155 9.42 -5.70 -32.26
C LEU A 155 8.76 -5.86 -33.63
N ALA A 156 8.14 -4.80 -34.09
CA ALA A 156 7.30 -4.82 -35.29
C ALA A 156 7.53 -3.53 -36.07
N ASN A 157 8.57 -3.52 -36.88
CA ASN A 157 8.90 -2.39 -37.74
C ASN A 157 7.64 -1.82 -38.44
N TYR A 158 7.61 -0.51 -38.67
CA TYR A 158 6.43 0.20 -39.23
C TYR A 158 6.83 1.21 -40.29
N ALA A 159 5.84 1.60 -41.14
CA ALA A 159 6.04 2.63 -42.13
C ALA A 159 6.38 3.99 -41.45
N TYR A 160 7.38 4.69 -41.98
CA TYR A 160 7.94 5.88 -41.30
C TYR A 160 6.91 6.99 -41.06
N GLY A 161 5.81 7.08 -41.79
CA GLY A 161 4.73 8.02 -41.55
C GLY A 161 4.03 7.85 -40.19
N TRP A 162 4.06 6.63 -39.62
CA TRP A 162 3.50 6.35 -38.28
C TRP A 162 4.43 6.82 -37.12
N HIS A 163 5.68 7.23 -37.46
CA HIS A 163 6.64 7.59 -36.43
C HIS A 163 6.20 8.75 -35.55
N LEU A 164 5.57 9.77 -36.13
CA LEU A 164 5.05 10.91 -35.39
C LEU A 164 3.97 10.50 -34.37
N LEU A 165 3.04 9.59 -34.77
CA LEU A 165 2.03 9.07 -33.86
C LEU A 165 2.66 8.35 -32.65
N ARG A 166 3.71 7.54 -32.91
CA ARG A 166 4.46 6.90 -31.84
C ARG A 166 5.07 7.91 -30.87
N LEU A 167 5.73 8.96 -31.38
CA LEU A 167 6.37 10.01 -30.56
C LEU A 167 5.35 10.77 -29.72
N TRP A 168 4.18 11.10 -30.27
CA TRP A 168 3.08 11.71 -29.51
C TRP A 168 2.51 10.77 -28.47
N SER A 169 2.38 9.46 -28.75
CA SER A 169 1.94 8.45 -27.80
C SER A 169 2.91 8.32 -26.62
N VAL A 170 4.22 8.29 -26.89
CA VAL A 170 5.25 8.29 -25.84
C VAL A 170 5.15 9.53 -24.97
N THR A 171 4.98 10.72 -25.59
CA THR A 171 4.86 11.99 -24.86
C THR A 171 3.61 12.01 -23.96
N ALA A 172 2.47 11.61 -24.49
CA ALA A 172 1.19 11.59 -23.75
C ALA A 172 1.23 10.59 -22.58
N LEU A 173 1.76 9.38 -22.81
CA LEU A 173 1.93 8.37 -21.77
C LEU A 173 2.95 8.80 -20.71
N SER A 174 4.05 9.47 -21.11
CA SER A 174 5.03 10.03 -20.18
C SER A 174 4.41 11.12 -19.31
N ALA A 175 3.60 12.01 -19.87
CA ALA A 175 2.85 13.01 -19.11
C ALA A 175 1.86 12.38 -18.14
N ALA A 176 1.12 11.36 -18.58
CA ALA A 176 0.20 10.61 -17.70
C ALA A 176 0.93 9.93 -16.54
N PHE A 177 2.05 9.25 -16.80
CA PHE A 177 2.89 8.64 -15.77
C PHE A 177 3.43 9.70 -14.80
N ALA A 178 3.92 10.83 -15.34
CA ALA A 178 4.48 11.93 -14.57
C ALA A 178 3.45 12.62 -13.66
N LEU A 179 2.17 12.57 -13.99
CA LEU A 179 1.09 13.07 -13.15
C LEU A 179 0.64 12.01 -12.12
N LEU A 180 0.50 10.76 -12.53
CA LEU A 180 -0.03 9.68 -11.70
C LEU A 180 0.92 9.28 -10.57
N LEU A 181 2.24 9.29 -10.78
CA LEU A 181 3.23 8.89 -9.76
C LEU A 181 3.21 9.82 -8.54
N PRO A 182 3.33 11.16 -8.67
CA PRO A 182 3.15 12.07 -7.54
C PRO A 182 1.73 12.03 -6.95
N ALA A 183 0.70 11.83 -7.78
CA ALA A 183 -0.69 11.68 -7.30
C ALA A 183 -0.82 10.50 -6.34
N TYR A 184 -0.19 9.36 -6.64
CA TYR A 184 -0.13 8.22 -5.73
C TYR A 184 0.47 8.61 -4.37
N TYR A 185 1.63 9.28 -4.36
CA TYR A 185 2.30 9.69 -3.12
C TYR A 185 1.51 10.74 -2.33
N LEU A 186 0.80 11.66 -3.00
CA LEU A 186 -0.11 12.61 -2.33
C LEU A 186 -1.25 11.86 -1.61
N LEU A 187 -1.88 10.91 -2.28
CA LEU A 187 -2.93 10.07 -1.67
C LEU A 187 -2.37 9.18 -0.55
N ALA A 188 -1.18 8.63 -0.73
CA ALA A 188 -0.52 7.80 0.28
C ALA A 188 -0.14 8.59 1.53
N SER A 189 0.21 9.86 1.39
CA SER A 189 0.55 10.78 2.48
C SER A 189 -0.66 11.37 3.20
N GLY A 190 -1.88 11.17 2.68
CA GLY A 190 -3.11 11.68 3.28
C GLY A 190 -3.22 13.21 3.20
N VAL A 191 -2.76 13.81 2.12
CA VAL A 191 -2.90 15.25 1.87
C VAL A 191 -4.38 15.58 1.63
N ARG A 192 -4.94 16.52 2.43
CA ARG A 192 -6.37 16.87 2.37
C ARG A 192 -6.80 17.52 1.05
N ARG A 193 -5.92 18.27 0.39
CA ARG A 193 -6.20 18.99 -0.86
C ARG A 193 -5.12 18.68 -1.90
N PRO A 194 -5.18 17.52 -2.61
CA PRO A 194 -4.19 17.15 -3.61
C PRO A 194 -4.35 17.94 -4.92
N LEU A 195 -5.56 18.42 -5.26
CA LEU A 195 -5.88 19.04 -6.53
C LEU A 195 -5.02 20.26 -6.90
N PRO A 196 -4.73 21.25 -6.01
CA PRO A 196 -3.86 22.37 -6.36
C PRO A 196 -2.44 21.94 -6.72
N VAL A 197 -1.90 20.93 -6.02
CA VAL A 197 -0.56 20.40 -6.30
C VAL A 197 -0.53 19.71 -7.66
N LEU A 198 -1.57 18.91 -7.96
CA LEU A 198 -1.70 18.23 -9.25
C LEU A 198 -1.91 19.22 -10.39
N ALA A 199 -2.68 20.29 -10.18
CA ALA A 199 -2.85 21.37 -11.17
C ALA A 199 -1.53 22.10 -11.47
N ALA A 200 -0.75 22.44 -10.43
CA ALA A 200 0.55 23.05 -10.61
C ALA A 200 1.53 22.11 -11.34
N LEU A 201 1.49 20.81 -11.02
CA LEU A 201 2.28 19.80 -11.71
C LEU A 201 1.86 19.66 -13.18
N ALA A 202 0.55 19.62 -13.47
CA ALA A 202 0.05 19.57 -14.84
C ALA A 202 0.49 20.79 -15.67
N LEU A 203 0.48 21.99 -15.09
CA LEU A 203 1.00 23.19 -15.73
C LEU A 203 2.51 23.10 -16.00
N ALA A 204 3.28 22.58 -15.06
CA ALA A 204 4.71 22.35 -15.24
C ALA A 204 5.00 21.34 -16.39
N LEU A 205 4.22 20.25 -16.45
CA LEU A 205 4.31 19.26 -17.54
C LEU A 205 3.91 19.85 -18.90
N LEU A 206 2.88 20.67 -18.93
CA LEU A 206 2.49 21.42 -20.15
C LEU A 206 3.60 22.38 -20.57
N GLY A 207 4.18 23.12 -19.62
CA GLY A 207 5.35 23.98 -19.89
C GLY A 207 6.53 23.19 -20.46
N ALA A 208 6.83 22.01 -19.93
CA ALA A 208 7.87 21.12 -20.46
C ALA A 208 7.57 20.64 -21.89
N ALA A 209 6.29 20.30 -22.17
CA ALA A 209 5.85 19.90 -23.49
C ALA A 209 6.03 21.00 -24.55
N LEU A 210 5.83 22.25 -24.15
CA LEU A 210 5.92 23.42 -25.05
C LEU A 210 7.36 23.95 -25.19
N ALA A 211 8.15 23.90 -24.09
CA ALA A 211 9.50 24.48 -24.07
C ALA A 211 10.57 23.64 -24.78
N VAL A 212 10.41 22.30 -24.78
CA VAL A 212 11.40 21.39 -25.36
C VAL A 212 10.98 20.99 -26.77
N PRO A 213 11.78 21.28 -27.81
CA PRO A 213 11.38 21.02 -29.21
C PRO A 213 11.45 19.55 -29.60
N TRP A 214 12.35 18.74 -29.00
CA TRP A 214 12.55 17.32 -29.32
C TRP A 214 11.79 16.39 -28.36
N PHE A 215 11.16 15.37 -28.90
CA PHE A 215 10.25 14.48 -28.19
C PHE A 215 10.92 13.71 -27.04
N ASP A 216 12.12 13.18 -27.23
CA ASP A 216 12.85 12.44 -26.20
C ASP A 216 13.18 13.35 -24.99
N GLY A 217 13.55 14.59 -25.26
CA GLY A 217 13.80 15.60 -24.22
C GLY A 217 12.52 15.96 -23.44
N ARG A 218 11.37 16.03 -24.12
CA ARG A 218 10.08 16.24 -23.44
C ARG A 218 9.78 15.11 -22.46
N ALA A 219 9.88 13.86 -22.93
CA ALA A 219 9.64 12.68 -22.09
C ALA A 219 10.62 12.62 -20.90
N ALA A 220 11.90 12.87 -21.15
CA ALA A 220 12.95 12.91 -20.13
C ALA A 220 12.70 13.99 -19.07
N LEU A 221 12.35 15.22 -19.49
CA LEU A 221 12.05 16.32 -18.58
C LEU A 221 10.79 16.05 -17.75
N MET A 222 9.72 15.54 -18.37
CA MET A 222 8.49 15.14 -17.66
C MET A 222 8.77 14.09 -16.59
N PHE A 223 9.58 13.09 -16.92
CA PHE A 223 9.96 12.05 -15.99
C PHE A 223 10.79 12.60 -14.82
N MET A 224 11.75 13.49 -15.08
CA MET A 224 12.53 14.17 -14.04
C MET A 224 11.62 15.00 -13.12
N ILE A 225 10.69 15.78 -13.67
CA ILE A 225 9.70 16.56 -12.88
C ILE A 225 8.90 15.61 -11.96
N ALA A 226 8.45 14.46 -12.47
CA ALA A 226 7.72 13.47 -11.70
C ALA A 226 8.54 12.91 -10.52
N LEU A 227 9.82 12.58 -10.75
CA LEU A 227 10.72 12.08 -9.72
C LEU A 227 11.00 13.12 -8.64
N LEU A 228 11.30 14.37 -9.04
CA LEU A 228 11.55 15.48 -8.10
C LEU A 228 10.29 15.80 -7.27
N ALA A 229 9.11 15.87 -7.90
CA ALA A 229 7.85 16.08 -7.20
C ALA A 229 7.58 14.93 -6.22
N SER A 230 7.79 13.68 -6.62
CA SER A 230 7.63 12.51 -5.77
C SER A 230 8.59 12.52 -4.58
N ALA A 231 9.86 12.90 -4.80
CA ALA A 231 10.86 13.04 -3.74
C ALA A 231 10.45 14.14 -2.73
N ALA A 232 10.01 15.31 -3.22
CA ALA A 232 9.55 16.40 -2.38
C ALA A 232 8.33 16.02 -1.53
N ILE A 233 7.32 15.37 -2.13
CA ILE A 233 6.13 14.86 -1.42
C ILE A 233 6.53 13.86 -0.34
N ASN A 234 7.40 12.90 -0.66
CA ASN A 234 7.85 11.90 0.30
C ASN A 234 8.71 12.51 1.42
N LEU A 235 9.54 13.52 1.14
CA LEU A 235 10.32 14.26 2.13
C LEU A 235 9.40 14.97 3.14
N LEU A 236 8.38 15.67 2.64
CA LEU A 236 7.39 16.35 3.49
C LEU A 236 6.57 15.34 4.31
N ALA A 237 6.20 14.21 3.71
CA ALA A 237 5.50 13.12 4.39
C ALA A 237 6.36 12.47 5.48
N TRP A 238 7.65 12.27 5.22
CA TRP A 238 8.59 11.75 6.21
C TRP A 238 8.74 12.67 7.41
N ARG A 239 8.92 13.99 7.18
CA ARG A 239 8.96 15.00 8.27
C ARG A 239 7.70 15.00 9.13
N ARG A 240 6.57 14.57 8.60
CA ARG A 240 5.29 14.40 9.31
C ARG A 240 5.10 13.01 9.93
N GLY A 241 6.12 12.17 9.95
CA GLY A 241 6.08 10.82 10.54
C GLY A 241 5.19 9.82 9.80
N ARG A 242 4.95 10.00 8.49
CA ARG A 242 4.08 9.11 7.72
C ARG A 242 4.80 7.81 7.35
N ASP A 243 4.14 6.68 7.60
CA ASP A 243 4.65 5.34 7.25
C ASP A 243 4.91 5.19 5.74
N GLY A 244 6.07 4.60 5.41
CA GLY A 244 6.47 4.33 4.03
C GLY A 244 7.09 5.52 3.29
N ALA A 245 7.04 6.74 3.85
CA ALA A 245 7.59 7.94 3.20
C ALA A 245 9.12 7.87 3.05
N ARG A 246 9.85 7.28 4.02
CA ARG A 246 11.32 7.08 3.95
C ARG A 246 11.71 6.21 2.76
N THR A 247 11.02 5.09 2.57
CA THR A 247 11.27 4.19 1.44
C THR A 247 10.91 4.84 0.11
N GLY A 248 9.78 5.57 0.04
CA GLY A 248 9.39 6.33 -1.15
C GLY A 248 10.43 7.40 -1.52
N LEU A 249 10.95 8.14 -0.53
CA LEU A 249 12.01 9.13 -0.74
C LEU A 249 13.30 8.48 -1.24
N ALA A 250 13.76 7.41 -0.56
CA ALA A 250 15.00 6.71 -0.94
C ALA A 250 14.94 6.19 -2.38
N VAL A 251 13.80 5.60 -2.77
CA VAL A 251 13.60 5.07 -4.12
C VAL A 251 13.50 6.20 -5.15
N SER A 252 12.84 7.32 -4.84
CA SER A 252 12.80 8.48 -5.74
C SER A 252 14.18 9.07 -5.97
N LEU A 253 15.00 9.21 -4.91
CA LEU A 253 16.37 9.70 -5.02
C LEU A 253 17.29 8.74 -5.80
N LEU A 254 17.16 7.43 -5.56
CA LEU A 254 17.88 6.41 -6.32
C LEU A 254 17.49 6.47 -7.81
N SER A 255 16.21 6.64 -8.11
CA SER A 255 15.70 6.77 -9.48
C SER A 255 16.26 8.02 -10.18
N ILE A 256 16.36 9.14 -9.47
CA ILE A 256 17.02 10.36 -9.98
C ILE A 256 18.50 10.08 -10.25
N GLY A 257 19.20 9.40 -9.34
CA GLY A 257 20.60 9.01 -9.52
C GLY A 257 20.80 8.14 -10.77
N VAL A 258 19.97 7.11 -10.96
CA VAL A 258 20.01 6.25 -12.17
C VAL A 258 19.76 7.08 -13.43
N PHE A 259 18.76 7.97 -13.40
CA PHE A 259 18.45 8.85 -14.53
C PHE A 259 19.65 9.72 -14.93
N VAL A 260 20.29 10.38 -13.96
CA VAL A 260 21.42 11.28 -14.20
C VAL A 260 22.66 10.51 -14.68
N LEU A 261 22.96 9.35 -14.08
CA LEU A 261 24.13 8.56 -14.43
C LEU A 261 24.04 7.90 -15.81
N GLN A 262 22.85 7.46 -16.22
CA GLN A 262 22.67 6.80 -17.50
C GLN A 262 22.52 7.76 -18.68
N GLY A 263 22.11 9.00 -18.45
CA GLY A 263 21.98 10.02 -19.50
C GLY A 263 21.24 9.52 -20.74
N VAL A 264 21.89 9.53 -21.91
CA VAL A 264 21.29 9.11 -23.20
C VAL A 264 20.89 7.63 -23.22
N SER A 265 21.58 6.77 -22.46
CA SER A 265 21.25 5.32 -22.37
C SER A 265 20.02 5.03 -21.53
N PHE A 266 19.48 6.03 -20.81
CA PHE A 266 18.34 5.87 -19.93
C PHE A 266 17.10 5.33 -20.64
N ALA A 267 16.81 5.79 -21.86
CA ALA A 267 15.63 5.36 -22.63
C ALA A 267 15.63 3.85 -22.92
N ARG A 268 16.79 3.21 -23.05
CA ARG A 268 16.89 1.77 -23.39
C ARG A 268 16.70 0.86 -22.19
N THR A 269 17.44 1.08 -21.11
CA THR A 269 17.48 0.15 -19.96
C THR A 269 17.10 0.82 -18.64
N GLY A 270 17.49 2.07 -18.45
CA GLY A 270 17.27 2.80 -17.20
C GLY A 270 15.82 3.06 -16.90
N PHE A 271 15.03 3.38 -17.90
CA PHE A 271 13.58 3.61 -17.73
C PHE A 271 12.89 2.38 -17.20
N ALA A 272 13.09 1.20 -17.82
CA ALA A 272 12.49 -0.05 -17.36
C ALA A 272 12.90 -0.39 -15.93
N LEU A 273 14.20 -0.21 -15.60
CA LEU A 273 14.74 -0.46 -14.26
C LEU A 273 14.11 0.48 -13.21
N VAL A 274 14.02 1.77 -13.50
CA VAL A 274 13.42 2.76 -12.58
C VAL A 274 11.93 2.52 -12.39
N VAL A 275 11.18 2.20 -13.45
CA VAL A 275 9.76 1.85 -13.38
C VAL A 275 9.57 0.59 -12.52
N CYS A 276 10.39 -0.44 -12.72
CA CYS A 276 10.37 -1.66 -11.91
C CYS A 276 10.60 -1.33 -10.42
N LEU A 277 11.61 -0.55 -10.11
CA LEU A 277 11.98 -0.17 -8.74
C LEU A 277 10.87 0.65 -8.06
N LEU A 278 10.31 1.65 -8.74
CA LEU A 278 9.23 2.48 -8.23
C LEU A 278 7.96 1.68 -7.99
N LEU A 279 7.49 0.93 -8.99
CA LEU A 279 6.21 0.22 -8.91
C LEU A 279 6.27 -0.99 -7.98
N SER A 280 7.39 -1.72 -7.92
CA SER A 280 7.58 -2.79 -6.94
C SER A 280 7.59 -2.25 -5.51
N THR A 281 8.20 -1.10 -5.26
CA THR A 281 8.17 -0.44 -3.95
C THR A 281 6.75 -0.02 -3.55
N ILE A 282 6.01 0.57 -4.48
CA ILE A 282 4.60 0.94 -4.28
C ILE A 282 3.76 -0.32 -3.99
N LEU A 283 3.94 -1.38 -4.76
CA LEU A 283 3.26 -2.66 -4.58
C LEU A 283 3.49 -3.22 -3.17
N VAL A 284 4.76 -3.30 -2.74
CA VAL A 284 5.10 -3.77 -1.38
C VAL A 284 4.47 -2.89 -0.30
N GLN A 285 4.46 -1.56 -0.47
CA GLN A 285 3.80 -0.66 0.47
C GLN A 285 2.28 -0.90 0.54
N LEU A 286 1.63 -1.09 -0.60
CA LEU A 286 0.20 -1.39 -0.68
C LEU A 286 -0.14 -2.72 -0.02
N LEU A 287 0.62 -3.77 -0.31
CA LEU A 287 0.43 -5.10 0.29
C LEU A 287 0.64 -5.08 1.80
N ARG A 288 1.69 -4.42 2.29
CA ARG A 288 1.93 -4.27 3.74
C ARG A 288 0.80 -3.54 4.45
N ARG A 289 0.24 -2.50 3.83
CA ARG A 289 -0.92 -1.78 4.39
C ARG A 289 -2.16 -2.67 4.40
N PHE A 290 -2.42 -3.37 3.32
CA PHE A 290 -3.54 -4.31 3.20
C PHE A 290 -3.52 -5.40 4.28
N VAL A 291 -2.36 -6.04 4.48
CA VAL A 291 -2.18 -7.06 5.53
C VAL A 291 -2.44 -6.46 6.91
N ARG A 292 -1.86 -5.28 7.22
CA ARG A 292 -2.07 -4.62 8.51
C ARG A 292 -3.53 -4.24 8.76
N GLU A 293 -4.24 -3.76 7.75
CA GLU A 293 -5.68 -3.43 7.87
C GLU A 293 -6.50 -4.68 8.12
N ARG A 294 -6.19 -5.79 7.45
CA ARG A 294 -6.83 -7.09 7.65
C ARG A 294 -6.56 -7.64 9.05
N ASP A 295 -5.32 -7.60 9.51
CA ASP A 295 -4.95 -8.07 10.86
C ASP A 295 -5.70 -7.30 11.95
N ARG A 296 -5.83 -5.97 11.80
CA ARG A 296 -6.62 -5.12 12.71
C ARG A 296 -8.10 -5.51 12.72
N ALA A 297 -8.68 -5.76 11.55
CA ALA A 297 -10.08 -6.20 11.45
C ALA A 297 -10.30 -7.56 12.13
N VAL A 298 -9.39 -8.52 11.91
CA VAL A 298 -9.48 -9.85 12.54
C VAL A 298 -9.31 -9.75 14.06
N LEU A 299 -8.40 -8.90 14.54
CA LEU A 299 -8.23 -8.68 15.98
C LEU A 299 -9.50 -8.07 16.59
N ALA A 300 -10.11 -7.05 15.96
CA ALA A 300 -11.35 -6.45 16.42
C ALA A 300 -12.48 -7.49 16.57
N THR A 301 -12.67 -8.34 15.54
CA THR A 301 -13.69 -9.40 15.56
C THR A 301 -13.40 -10.47 16.63
N ARG A 302 -12.14 -10.81 16.87
CA ARG A 302 -11.76 -11.73 17.96
C ARG A 302 -12.07 -11.14 19.33
N PHE A 303 -11.84 -9.86 19.54
CA PHE A 303 -12.14 -9.13 20.76
C PHE A 303 -13.65 -9.14 21.06
N GLU A 304 -14.45 -8.79 20.07
CA GLU A 304 -15.90 -8.81 20.12
C GLU A 304 -16.44 -10.20 20.53
N ASN A 305 -15.92 -11.25 19.88
CA ASN A 305 -16.28 -12.63 20.20
C ASN A 305 -15.83 -13.08 21.61
N GLN A 306 -14.71 -12.57 22.11
CA GLN A 306 -14.24 -12.89 23.47
C GLN A 306 -15.09 -12.22 24.54
N LEU A 307 -15.50 -10.96 24.34
CA LEU A 307 -16.40 -10.25 25.25
C LEU A 307 -17.78 -10.93 25.29
N LEU A 308 -18.34 -11.27 24.13
CA LEU A 308 -19.63 -11.99 24.05
C LEU A 308 -19.56 -13.36 24.72
N ARG A 309 -18.48 -14.15 24.49
CA ARG A 309 -18.29 -15.44 25.16
C ARG A 309 -18.12 -15.31 26.66
N LYS A 310 -17.51 -14.21 27.12
CA LYS A 310 -17.27 -13.95 28.53
C LYS A 310 -18.58 -13.55 29.25
N SER A 311 -19.39 -12.69 28.61
CA SER A 311 -20.68 -12.26 29.14
C SER A 311 -21.72 -13.41 29.21
N LEU A 312 -21.53 -14.46 28.40
CA LEU A 312 -22.36 -15.63 28.34
C LEU A 312 -21.72 -16.86 29.03
N GLN A 313 -21.03 -16.68 30.18
CA GLN A 313 -20.54 -17.84 30.91
C GLN A 313 -21.70 -18.78 31.23
N PRO A 314 -21.75 -20.03 30.71
CA PRO A 314 -22.89 -20.89 30.86
C PRO A 314 -23.24 -21.15 32.34
N HIS A 315 -22.21 -21.22 33.18
CA HIS A 315 -22.36 -21.42 34.61
C HIS A 315 -23.02 -20.22 35.33
N PHE A 316 -22.71 -18.97 34.89
CA PHE A 316 -23.39 -17.78 35.45
C PHE A 316 -24.86 -17.75 35.06
N LEU A 317 -25.18 -18.01 33.79
CA LEU A 317 -26.56 -18.08 33.29
C LEU A 317 -27.36 -19.17 33.98
N MET A 318 -26.79 -20.38 34.11
CA MET A 318 -27.48 -21.50 34.80
C MET A 318 -27.77 -21.17 36.25
N ASN A 319 -26.80 -20.55 36.96
CA ASN A 319 -27.00 -20.14 38.35
C ASN A 319 -28.03 -18.99 38.46
N ALA A 320 -28.04 -18.04 37.52
CA ALA A 320 -29.02 -16.96 37.50
C ALA A 320 -30.44 -17.50 37.26
N LEU A 321 -30.60 -18.41 36.29
CA LEU A 321 -31.90 -19.04 36.00
C LEU A 321 -32.40 -19.89 37.17
N SER A 322 -31.51 -20.65 37.84
CA SER A 322 -31.86 -21.43 39.03
C SER A 322 -32.34 -20.54 40.17
N LEU A 323 -31.66 -19.42 40.41
CA LEU A 323 -32.04 -18.44 41.43
C LEU A 323 -33.36 -17.76 41.08
N ILE A 324 -33.62 -17.40 39.83
CA ILE A 324 -34.90 -16.86 39.38
C ILE A 324 -36.03 -17.87 39.67
N GLY A 325 -35.83 -19.16 39.34
CA GLY A 325 -36.79 -20.20 39.63
C GLY A 325 -37.15 -20.31 41.13
N GLU A 326 -36.16 -20.17 42.00
CA GLU A 326 -36.34 -20.15 43.45
C GLU A 326 -37.08 -18.88 43.92
N LEU A 327 -36.65 -17.70 43.47
CA LEU A 327 -37.18 -16.38 43.85
C LEU A 327 -38.64 -16.20 43.39
N VAL A 328 -39.04 -16.73 42.22
CA VAL A 328 -40.41 -16.66 41.71
C VAL A 328 -41.40 -17.24 42.70
N HIS A 329 -41.03 -18.32 43.41
CA HIS A 329 -41.90 -18.95 44.41
C HIS A 329 -41.79 -18.31 45.80
N GLN A 330 -40.61 -17.80 46.17
CA GLN A 330 -40.37 -17.25 47.52
C GLN A 330 -40.71 -15.76 47.66
N SER A 331 -40.39 -14.97 46.63
CA SER A 331 -40.54 -13.51 46.60
C SER A 331 -40.61 -12.96 45.17
N PRO A 332 -41.80 -12.92 44.56
CA PRO A 332 -41.98 -12.48 43.17
C PRO A 332 -41.37 -11.09 42.88
N ALA A 333 -41.51 -10.13 43.79
CA ALA A 333 -40.94 -8.79 43.65
C ALA A 333 -39.40 -8.78 43.57
N ARG A 334 -38.74 -9.68 44.35
CA ARG A 334 -37.29 -9.84 44.27
C ARG A 334 -36.84 -10.56 42.98
N ALA A 335 -37.67 -11.49 42.50
CA ALA A 335 -37.42 -12.12 41.22
C ALA A 335 -37.47 -11.12 40.07
N GLU A 336 -38.46 -10.22 40.08
CA GLU A 336 -38.61 -9.13 39.10
C GLU A 336 -37.40 -8.20 39.11
N SER A 337 -37.01 -7.66 40.27
CA SER A 337 -35.82 -6.82 40.41
C SER A 337 -34.54 -7.51 39.95
N TYR A 338 -34.38 -8.81 40.23
CA TYR A 338 -33.21 -9.57 39.78
C TYR A 338 -33.17 -9.76 38.26
N ILE A 339 -34.33 -10.06 37.63
CA ILE A 339 -34.45 -10.17 36.17
C ILE A 339 -34.14 -8.82 35.51
N GLU A 340 -34.63 -7.70 36.07
CA GLU A 340 -34.34 -6.38 35.55
C GLU A 340 -32.83 -6.02 35.64
N ALA A 341 -32.21 -6.29 36.80
CA ALA A 341 -30.77 -6.06 36.99
C ALA A 341 -29.95 -6.92 36.02
N LEU A 342 -30.30 -8.18 35.83
CA LEU A 342 -29.66 -9.08 34.88
C LEU A 342 -29.83 -8.58 33.43
N GLY A 343 -31.03 -8.13 33.08
CA GLY A 343 -31.31 -7.54 31.77
C GLY A 343 -30.57 -6.24 31.51
N ARG A 344 -30.36 -5.40 32.53
CA ARG A 344 -29.49 -4.20 32.43
C ARG A 344 -28.04 -4.59 32.16
N GLU A 345 -27.51 -5.56 32.92
CA GLU A 345 -26.12 -6.03 32.73
C GLU A 345 -25.85 -6.50 31.32
N PHE A 346 -26.73 -7.36 30.79
CA PHE A 346 -26.57 -7.86 29.42
C PHE A 346 -26.66 -6.75 28.36
N ARG A 347 -27.62 -5.83 28.50
CA ARG A 347 -27.69 -4.68 27.56
C ARG A 347 -26.43 -3.82 27.58
N MET A 348 -25.94 -3.46 28.77
CA MET A 348 -24.71 -2.69 28.90
C MET A 348 -23.51 -3.41 28.29
N LEU A 349 -23.35 -4.71 28.55
CA LEU A 349 -22.26 -5.52 27.98
C LEU A 349 -22.35 -5.61 26.46
N VAL A 350 -23.53 -5.76 25.87
CA VAL A 350 -23.72 -5.77 24.42
C VAL A 350 -23.41 -4.40 23.79
N ASP A 351 -23.90 -3.32 24.40
CA ASP A 351 -23.67 -1.96 23.91
C ASP A 351 -22.18 -1.56 23.95
N TYR A 352 -21.46 -2.05 24.95
CA TYR A 352 -20.04 -1.76 25.13
C TYR A 352 -19.11 -2.71 24.36
N ALA A 353 -19.60 -3.88 23.93
CA ALA A 353 -18.82 -4.87 23.19
C ALA A 353 -18.23 -4.33 21.88
N HIS A 354 -18.88 -3.34 21.26
CA HIS A 354 -18.42 -2.70 20.02
C HIS A 354 -17.52 -1.47 20.22
N ARG A 355 -17.30 -1.06 21.49
CA ARG A 355 -16.51 0.14 21.82
C ARG A 355 -15.11 -0.25 22.28
N HIS A 356 -14.10 0.45 21.78
CA HIS A 356 -12.69 0.22 22.20
C HIS A 356 -12.44 0.70 23.63
N THR A 357 -13.14 1.77 24.03
CA THR A 357 -13.09 2.35 25.38
C THR A 357 -14.47 2.84 25.78
N ILE A 358 -14.72 2.81 27.07
CA ILE A 358 -15.91 3.40 27.73
C ILE A 358 -15.45 4.38 28.79
N ALA A 359 -16.29 5.35 29.14
CA ALA A 359 -16.00 6.27 30.24
C ALA A 359 -15.92 5.50 31.57
N LEU A 360 -15.12 6.00 32.51
CA LEU A 360 -15.01 5.40 33.85
C LEU A 360 -16.37 5.28 34.53
N ASP A 361 -17.25 6.27 34.37
CA ASP A 361 -18.60 6.27 34.94
C ASP A 361 -19.46 5.13 34.37
N GLU A 362 -19.28 4.80 33.07
CA GLU A 362 -19.95 3.67 32.42
C GLU A 362 -19.44 2.32 32.98
N GLU A 363 -18.11 2.22 33.21
CA GLU A 363 -17.50 1.04 33.82
C GLU A 363 -17.94 0.87 35.28
N LEU A 364 -18.06 1.98 36.03
CA LEU A 364 -18.59 1.97 37.40
C LEU A 364 -20.06 1.57 37.45
N ALA A 365 -20.87 2.00 36.47
CA ALA A 365 -22.25 1.58 36.35
C ALA A 365 -22.40 0.05 36.17
N LEU A 366 -21.54 -0.58 35.33
CA LEU A 366 -21.43 -2.04 35.22
C LEU A 366 -21.12 -2.68 36.58
N CYS A 367 -20.10 -2.15 37.26
CA CYS A 367 -19.68 -2.68 38.57
C CYS A 367 -20.82 -2.61 39.60
N HIS A 368 -21.52 -1.48 39.66
CA HIS A 368 -22.64 -1.31 40.61
C HIS A 368 -23.81 -2.28 40.31
N ASN A 369 -24.19 -2.41 39.03
CA ASN A 369 -25.25 -3.34 38.64
C ASN A 369 -24.86 -4.81 38.93
N TYR A 370 -23.60 -5.17 38.68
CA TYR A 370 -23.11 -6.50 39.02
C TYR A 370 -23.16 -6.78 40.54
N LEU A 371 -22.77 -5.80 41.38
CA LEU A 371 -22.85 -5.90 42.84
C LEU A 371 -24.29 -6.02 43.34
N GLU A 372 -25.28 -5.35 42.69
CA GLU A 372 -26.70 -5.51 42.96
C GLU A 372 -27.16 -6.94 42.68
N ILE A 373 -26.77 -7.53 41.52
CA ILE A 373 -27.05 -8.92 41.15
C ILE A 373 -26.47 -9.89 42.20
N MET A 374 -25.21 -9.68 42.60
CA MET A 374 -24.54 -10.51 43.61
C MET A 374 -25.15 -10.32 45.00
N GLY A 375 -25.59 -9.10 45.34
CA GLY A 375 -26.30 -8.81 46.56
C GLY A 375 -27.59 -9.62 46.70
N THR A 376 -28.37 -9.68 45.64
CA THR A 376 -29.59 -10.49 45.61
C THR A 376 -29.29 -12.00 45.72
N ARG A 377 -28.24 -12.48 45.01
CA ARG A 377 -27.79 -13.86 45.01
C ARG A 377 -27.33 -14.37 46.37
N TYR A 378 -26.51 -13.56 47.06
CA TYR A 378 -25.93 -13.96 48.36
C TYR A 378 -26.74 -13.47 49.55
N GLN A 379 -27.83 -12.73 49.35
CA GLN A 379 -28.63 -12.08 50.38
C GLN A 379 -27.78 -11.21 51.33
N ARG A 380 -26.87 -10.45 50.75
CA ARG A 380 -25.91 -9.56 51.43
C ARG A 380 -25.82 -8.23 50.70
N ARG A 381 -25.31 -7.22 51.38
CA ARG A 381 -25.04 -5.92 50.79
C ARG A 381 -23.59 -5.87 50.29
N PHE A 382 -23.42 -5.64 48.98
CA PHE A 382 -22.15 -5.40 48.36
C PHE A 382 -22.13 -3.98 47.81
N THR A 383 -21.12 -3.18 48.18
CA THR A 383 -20.98 -1.77 47.75
C THR A 383 -19.59 -1.50 47.22
N LEU A 384 -19.49 -0.56 46.31
CA LEU A 384 -18.22 -0.05 45.78
C LEU A 384 -18.05 1.42 46.20
N GLU A 385 -17.09 1.70 47.10
CA GLU A 385 -16.68 3.07 47.44
C GLU A 385 -15.62 3.53 46.48
N VAL A 386 -15.86 4.68 45.83
CA VAL A 386 -14.91 5.30 44.89
C VAL A 386 -14.31 6.55 45.57
N ARG A 387 -12.99 6.60 45.65
CA ARG A 387 -12.25 7.78 46.16
C ARG A 387 -11.38 8.36 45.06
N GLY A 388 -11.50 9.64 44.85
CA GLY A 388 -10.89 10.36 43.74
C GLY A 388 -11.85 10.49 42.55
N ALA A 389 -11.54 11.42 41.65
CA ALA A 389 -12.28 11.65 40.41
C ALA A 389 -11.31 11.75 39.26
N ALA A 390 -11.63 11.12 38.13
CA ALA A 390 -10.85 11.27 36.93
C ALA A 390 -11.74 11.13 35.70
N THR A 391 -11.59 12.03 34.74
CA THR A 391 -12.09 11.84 33.40
C THR A 391 -11.16 10.86 32.70
N LEU A 392 -11.56 9.61 32.62
CA LEU A 392 -10.75 8.51 32.09
C LEU A 392 -11.63 7.58 31.25
N ALA A 393 -11.12 7.13 30.13
CA ALA A 393 -11.70 6.04 29.36
C ALA A 393 -10.88 4.77 29.56
N LEU A 394 -11.56 3.65 29.78
CA LEU A 394 -10.97 2.33 29.98
C LEU A 394 -11.50 1.34 28.94
N PRO A 395 -10.78 0.25 28.64
CA PRO A 395 -11.37 -0.88 27.93
C PRO A 395 -12.58 -1.41 28.71
N PRO A 396 -13.68 -1.83 28.03
CA PRO A 396 -14.88 -2.28 28.70
C PRO A 396 -14.65 -3.48 29.64
N ALA A 397 -15.37 -3.52 30.76
CA ALA A 397 -15.41 -4.64 31.69
C ALA A 397 -14.07 -5.04 32.37
N VAL A 398 -13.08 -4.12 32.44
CA VAL A 398 -11.79 -4.42 33.11
C VAL A 398 -11.92 -4.39 34.64
N LEU A 399 -12.66 -3.43 35.22
CA LEU A 399 -12.97 -3.40 36.65
C LEU A 399 -13.99 -4.47 37.02
N LEU A 400 -15.03 -4.63 36.20
CA LEU A 400 -16.01 -5.71 36.34
C LEU A 400 -15.31 -7.08 36.42
N THR A 401 -14.30 -7.33 35.57
CA THR A 401 -13.52 -8.58 35.60
C THR A 401 -12.81 -8.80 36.95
N CYS A 402 -12.33 -7.76 37.58
CA CYS A 402 -11.74 -7.88 38.91
C CYS A 402 -12.78 -8.26 39.98
N LEU A 403 -13.99 -7.66 39.91
CA LEU A 403 -15.09 -8.06 40.80
C LEU A 403 -15.56 -9.50 40.57
N GLU A 404 -15.72 -9.91 39.30
CA GLU A 404 -16.03 -11.30 38.96
C GLU A 404 -14.99 -12.28 39.55
N ASN A 405 -13.72 -11.95 39.43
CA ASN A 405 -12.64 -12.75 40.02
C ASN A 405 -12.75 -12.79 41.56
N ALA A 406 -13.07 -11.66 42.19
CA ALA A 406 -13.26 -11.63 43.63
C ALA A 406 -14.40 -12.57 44.12
N PHE A 407 -15.54 -12.57 43.45
CA PHE A 407 -16.66 -13.50 43.76
C PHE A 407 -16.38 -14.92 43.34
N SER A 408 -15.56 -15.17 42.35
CA SER A 408 -15.15 -16.51 41.90
C SER A 408 -14.21 -17.18 42.88
N HIS A 409 -13.36 -16.42 43.57
CA HIS A 409 -12.33 -16.92 44.48
C HIS A 409 -12.67 -16.80 45.95
N ASN A 410 -13.74 -16.02 46.32
CA ASN A 410 -14.15 -15.81 47.69
C ASN A 410 -15.65 -16.12 47.88
N ARG A 411 -15.98 -16.66 49.03
CA ARG A 411 -17.37 -16.82 49.50
C ARG A 411 -17.62 -15.79 50.60
N TYR A 412 -18.34 -14.72 50.28
CA TYR A 412 -18.62 -13.66 51.22
C TYR A 412 -19.84 -14.04 52.09
N GLY A 413 -19.62 -14.21 53.38
CA GLY A 413 -20.66 -14.55 54.39
C GLY A 413 -21.28 -13.33 55.06
N ALA A 414 -20.75 -12.13 54.84
CA ALA A 414 -21.16 -10.86 55.42
C ALA A 414 -21.24 -9.77 54.34
N ASP A 415 -21.78 -8.61 54.74
CA ASP A 415 -21.76 -7.40 53.89
C ASP A 415 -20.30 -6.97 53.64
N VAL A 416 -20.01 -6.56 52.38
CA VAL A 416 -18.64 -6.23 51.95
C VAL A 416 -18.63 -4.92 51.21
N VAL A 417 -17.61 -4.12 51.53
CA VAL A 417 -17.31 -2.88 50.86
C VAL A 417 -16.04 -3.07 50.00
N PHE A 418 -16.18 -3.01 48.71
CA PHE A 418 -15.07 -2.88 47.77
C PHE A 418 -14.63 -1.41 47.71
N LYS A 419 -13.33 -1.14 47.52
CA LYS A 419 -12.81 0.23 47.47
C LYS A 419 -12.03 0.43 46.19
N LEU A 420 -12.33 1.52 45.48
CA LEU A 420 -11.58 1.96 44.32
C LEU A 420 -10.96 3.32 44.63
N GLU A 421 -9.63 3.38 44.62
CA GLU A 421 -8.88 4.60 44.77
C GLU A 421 -8.28 5.02 43.42
N ILE A 422 -8.43 6.31 43.11
CA ILE A 422 -7.99 6.88 41.83
C ILE A 422 -7.04 8.03 42.13
N ASP A 423 -5.78 7.87 41.77
CA ASP A 423 -4.72 8.85 41.93
C ASP A 423 -4.17 9.29 40.55
N ALA A 424 -3.78 10.56 40.47
CA ALA A 424 -3.07 11.09 39.30
C ALA A 424 -1.71 11.62 39.76
N HIS A 425 -0.61 11.05 39.22
CA HIS A 425 0.74 11.48 39.56
C HIS A 425 1.68 11.37 38.35
N GLY A 426 2.45 12.41 38.06
CA GLY A 426 3.52 12.35 37.07
C GLY A 426 3.07 12.04 35.64
N GLY A 427 1.88 12.46 35.20
CA GLY A 427 1.36 12.17 33.87
C GLY A 427 0.76 10.76 33.71
N VAL A 428 0.58 10.04 34.83
CA VAL A 428 0.01 8.69 34.88
C VAL A 428 -1.15 8.66 35.85
N ARG A 429 -2.24 7.98 35.52
CA ARG A 429 -3.34 7.68 36.43
C ARG A 429 -3.20 6.26 36.96
N ARG A 430 -3.39 6.13 38.26
CA ARG A 430 -3.35 4.83 38.94
C ARG A 430 -4.70 4.57 39.58
N LEU A 431 -5.34 3.44 39.20
CA LEU A 431 -6.55 2.95 39.83
C LEU A 431 -6.20 1.73 40.66
N ARG A 432 -6.62 1.73 41.92
CA ARG A 432 -6.38 0.63 42.87
C ARG A 432 -7.71 0.11 43.37
N LEU A 433 -8.07 -1.11 42.95
CA LEU A 433 -9.30 -1.79 43.40
C LEU A 433 -8.94 -2.80 44.48
N TYR A 434 -9.46 -2.56 45.66
CA TYR A 434 -9.34 -3.45 46.84
C TYR A 434 -10.57 -4.33 46.95
N ALA A 435 -10.39 -5.63 46.84
CA ALA A 435 -11.40 -6.66 47.06
C ALA A 435 -11.05 -7.42 48.33
N PRO A 436 -11.83 -7.32 49.43
CA PRO A 436 -11.57 -8.06 50.65
C PRO A 436 -11.49 -9.55 50.40
N SER A 437 -10.55 -10.26 51.07
CA SER A 437 -10.39 -11.70 50.98
C SER A 437 -11.12 -12.35 52.16
N ALA A 438 -12.00 -13.30 51.88
CA ALA A 438 -12.75 -14.02 52.94
C ALA A 438 -11.90 -15.01 53.77
N HIS A 439 -10.67 -15.34 53.29
CA HIS A 439 -9.78 -16.30 53.94
C HIS A 439 -8.38 -15.75 54.08
N ALA A 440 -8.00 -15.40 55.29
CA ALA A 440 -6.62 -14.92 55.63
C ALA A 440 -5.55 -16.03 55.65
N THR A 441 -5.92 -17.27 55.46
CA THR A 441 -5.00 -18.42 55.58
C THR A 441 -5.39 -19.56 54.67
N ALA A 442 -4.73 -19.62 53.51
CA ALA A 442 -4.29 -20.86 52.87
C ALA A 442 -3.54 -20.56 51.59
N ALA A 443 -2.38 -21.12 51.43
CA ALA A 443 -1.56 -21.06 50.23
C ALA A 443 -2.44 -21.30 48.95
N ALA A 444 -2.42 -20.32 48.08
CA ALA A 444 -3.16 -20.39 46.81
C ALA A 444 -2.73 -21.63 46.02
N ARG A 445 -3.56 -22.66 46.00
CA ARG A 445 -3.43 -23.73 45.01
C ARG A 445 -3.90 -23.13 43.68
N PRO A 446 -3.11 -23.18 42.61
CA PRO A 446 -3.56 -22.78 41.30
C PRO A 446 -4.59 -23.83 40.81
N HIS A 447 -5.86 -23.58 41.04
CA HIS A 447 -6.91 -24.32 40.34
C HIS A 447 -7.01 -23.78 38.92
N GLY A 448 -6.96 -24.67 37.95
CA GLY A 448 -6.78 -24.45 36.52
C GLY A 448 -7.92 -23.71 35.77
N GLY A 449 -8.41 -22.59 36.33
CA GLY A 449 -9.43 -21.74 35.70
C GLY A 449 -9.11 -20.23 35.72
N GLY A 450 -8.06 -19.77 36.42
CA GLY A 450 -7.79 -18.35 36.68
C GLY A 450 -7.05 -17.57 35.60
N GLY A 451 -6.66 -18.18 34.51
CA GLY A 451 -5.81 -17.53 33.50
C GLY A 451 -6.51 -16.59 32.54
N THR A 452 -7.80 -16.78 32.28
CA THR A 452 -8.52 -16.06 31.19
C THR A 452 -8.87 -14.61 31.56
N GLY A 453 -9.27 -14.32 32.79
CA GLY A 453 -9.66 -12.98 33.22
C GLY A 453 -8.49 -12.00 33.31
N LEU A 454 -7.38 -12.43 33.93
CA LEU A 454 -6.16 -11.63 34.05
C LEU A 454 -5.51 -11.40 32.67
N GLY A 455 -5.53 -12.42 31.82
CA GLY A 455 -5.09 -12.31 30.40
C GLY A 455 -5.90 -11.28 29.63
N TYR A 456 -7.24 -11.28 29.81
CA TYR A 456 -8.12 -10.29 29.20
C TYR A 456 -7.75 -8.85 29.62
N ILE A 457 -7.60 -8.58 30.91
CA ILE A 457 -7.26 -7.25 31.42
C ILE A 457 -5.94 -6.75 30.81
N ARG A 458 -4.88 -7.56 30.85
CA ARG A 458 -3.56 -7.19 30.32
C ARG A 458 -3.61 -6.92 28.83
N GLN A 459 -4.29 -7.79 28.09
CA GLN A 459 -4.41 -7.64 26.64
C GLN A 459 -5.21 -6.39 26.28
N SER A 460 -6.36 -6.15 26.90
CA SER A 460 -7.23 -4.99 26.62
C SER A 460 -6.52 -3.66 26.91
N LEU A 461 -5.77 -3.59 28.03
CA LEU A 461 -4.96 -2.41 28.35
C LEU A 461 -3.83 -2.20 27.34
N ALA A 462 -3.14 -3.27 26.94
CA ALA A 462 -2.06 -3.18 25.95
C ALA A 462 -2.57 -2.73 24.58
N ASP A 463 -3.75 -3.17 24.18
CA ASP A 463 -4.35 -2.81 22.88
C ASP A 463 -4.80 -1.34 22.82
N VAL A 464 -5.30 -0.80 23.92
CA VAL A 464 -5.76 0.60 23.99
C VAL A 464 -4.60 1.57 24.25
N PHE A 465 -3.72 1.26 25.21
CA PHE A 465 -2.69 2.18 25.70
C PHE A 465 -1.26 1.79 25.32
N GLY A 466 -1.07 0.62 24.68
CA GLY A 466 0.24 0.08 24.31
C GLY A 466 1.09 -0.25 25.54
N ALA A 467 2.41 -0.22 25.36
CA ALA A 467 3.38 -0.48 26.42
C ALA A 467 3.38 0.56 27.59
N ARG A 468 2.56 1.60 27.50
CA ARG A 468 2.43 2.66 28.52
C ARG A 468 1.45 2.32 29.63
N ALA A 469 0.65 1.26 29.47
CA ALA A 469 -0.25 0.79 30.50
C ALA A 469 0.33 -0.46 31.18
N ALA A 470 0.03 -0.62 32.47
CA ALA A 470 0.42 -1.78 33.25
C ALA A 470 -0.72 -2.25 34.15
N TYR A 471 -0.81 -3.56 34.38
CA TYR A 471 -1.70 -4.18 35.33
C TYR A 471 -0.92 -5.11 36.26
N ALA A 472 -1.08 -4.91 37.54
CA ALA A 472 -0.54 -5.76 38.60
C ALA A 472 -1.66 -6.20 39.54
N ALA A 473 -1.57 -7.41 40.07
CA ALA A 473 -2.50 -7.92 41.05
C ALA A 473 -1.71 -8.65 42.13
N GLU A 474 -1.95 -8.30 43.38
CA GLU A 474 -1.27 -8.87 44.53
C GLU A 474 -2.21 -9.02 45.73
N GLN A 475 -1.89 -9.91 46.64
CA GLN A 475 -2.58 -10.03 47.91
C GLN A 475 -1.88 -9.15 48.93
N ARG A 476 -2.63 -8.21 49.55
CA ARG A 476 -2.09 -7.27 50.53
C ARG A 476 -3.12 -7.01 51.64
N ASP A 477 -2.68 -7.06 52.89
CA ASP A 477 -3.47 -6.69 54.09
C ASP A 477 -4.84 -7.34 54.13
N GLY A 478 -4.94 -8.62 53.79
CA GLY A 478 -6.22 -9.37 53.80
C GLY A 478 -7.15 -9.02 52.65
N ALA A 479 -6.69 -8.27 51.64
CA ALA A 479 -7.45 -7.96 50.44
C ALA A 479 -6.64 -8.33 49.20
N TRP A 480 -7.34 -8.55 48.09
CA TRP A 480 -6.76 -8.65 46.76
C TRP A 480 -6.72 -7.26 46.15
N LEU A 481 -5.51 -6.76 45.89
CA LEU A 481 -5.27 -5.45 45.29
C LEU A 481 -5.02 -5.59 43.78
N SER A 482 -5.90 -5.01 42.98
CA SER A 482 -5.71 -4.86 41.53
C SER A 482 -5.30 -3.42 41.20
N THR A 483 -4.12 -3.23 40.62
CA THR A 483 -3.54 -1.92 40.28
C THR A 483 -3.48 -1.76 38.77
N PHE A 484 -4.15 -0.74 38.26
CA PHE A 484 -4.11 -0.32 36.87
C PHE A 484 -3.28 0.96 36.76
N THR A 485 -2.37 1.01 35.84
CA THR A 485 -1.55 2.19 35.56
C THR A 485 -1.80 2.58 34.09
N VAL A 486 -2.35 3.77 33.84
CA VAL A 486 -2.72 4.24 32.50
C VAL A 486 -2.22 5.68 32.28
N PRO A 487 -1.82 6.07 31.07
CA PRO A 487 -1.35 7.42 30.80
C PRO A 487 -2.46 8.48 30.98
N CYS A 488 -2.10 9.68 31.46
CA CYS A 488 -2.98 10.84 31.44
C CYS A 488 -3.08 11.39 30.02
N GLY A 489 -4.28 11.47 29.45
CA GLY A 489 -4.52 12.10 28.14
C GLY A 489 -4.45 11.13 26.97
N SER A 490 -5.44 10.28 26.84
CA SER A 490 -5.84 9.62 25.59
C SER A 490 -7.31 9.94 25.35
#